data_ee48741d37643679c8dce4b1f7efb37e
#
_entry.id   ee48741d37643679c8dce4b1f7efb37e
#
_cell.length_a   1.000
_cell.length_b   1.000
_cell.length_c   1.000
_cell.angle_alpha   90.00
_cell.angle_beta   90.00
_cell.angle_gamma   90.00
#
_symmetry.space_group_name_H-M   'P 1'
#
loop_
_entity.id
_entity.type
_entity.pdbx_description
1 polymer ?
#
loop_
_entity_poly.entity_id
_entity_poly.type
_entity_poly.pdbx_seq_one_letter_code
_entity_poly.pdbx_strand_id
1 'polypeptide(L)'
;MSKLFLVVLGGRVRNCHVEQHDVRWVIGESIEETIPTLKNEWIGLRSGLHIDSYRWIKRIDGHRVTVIDTPPSQKTEDEQRL
;
A
#
# COMPACT_ATOMS: atom_id res chain seq x y z
N MET A 1 2.00 -10.07 -13.80
CA MET A 1 3.24 -9.34 -13.44
C MET A 1 2.99 -8.45 -12.25
N SER A 2 3.81 -8.55 -11.23
CA SER A 2 3.64 -7.75 -10.01
C SER A 2 3.93 -6.28 -10.26
N LYS A 3 3.13 -5.43 -9.64
CA LYS A 3 3.21 -3.97 -9.78
C LYS A 3 3.42 -3.33 -8.43
N LEU A 4 4.18 -2.26 -8.40
CA LEU A 4 4.33 -1.42 -7.21
C LEU A 4 3.30 -0.31 -7.27
N PHE A 5 2.50 -0.20 -6.23
CA PHE A 5 1.53 0.88 -6.10
C PHE A 5 1.86 1.78 -4.93
N LEU A 6 1.64 3.06 -5.13
CA LEU A 6 1.59 4.03 -4.05
C LEU A 6 0.12 4.37 -3.83
N VAL A 7 -0.37 4.19 -2.62
CA VAL A 7 -1.80 4.28 -2.32
C VAL A 7 -2.05 5.28 -1.21
N VAL A 8 -3.04 6.13 -1.41
CA VAL A 8 -3.53 7.03 -0.36
C VAL A 8 -4.85 6.47 0.15
N LEU A 9 -4.88 6.17 1.44
CA LEU A 9 -6.03 5.60 2.12
C LEU A 9 -6.71 6.66 2.97
N GLY A 10 -8.03 6.54 3.11
CA GLY A 10 -8.80 7.37 4.00
C GLY A 10 -9.76 6.52 4.80
N GLY A 11 -10.01 6.94 6.03
CA GLY A 11 -10.95 6.21 6.87
C GLY A 11 -10.99 6.73 8.29
N ARG A 12 -11.76 6.04 9.12
CA ARG A 12 -11.96 6.44 10.50
C ARG A 12 -10.98 5.75 11.43
N VAL A 13 -10.54 6.50 12.42
CA VAL A 13 -9.70 5.99 13.50
C VAL A 13 -10.44 6.27 14.79
N ARG A 14 -10.39 5.32 15.75
CA ARG A 14 -11.06 5.44 17.03
C ARG A 14 -10.62 6.73 17.73
N ASN A 15 -11.61 7.45 18.29
CA ASN A 15 -11.40 8.70 19.02
C ASN A 15 -10.91 9.87 18.14
N CYS A 16 -11.03 9.76 16.82
CA CYS A 16 -10.78 10.87 15.92
C CYS A 16 -12.08 11.37 15.35
N HIS A 17 -12.27 12.67 15.39
CA HIS A 17 -13.50 13.30 14.90
C HIS A 17 -13.51 13.49 13.39
N VAL A 18 -12.34 13.53 12.79
CA VAL A 18 -12.20 13.69 11.36
C VAL A 18 -11.55 12.44 10.76
N GLU A 19 -11.82 12.23 9.48
CA GLU A 19 -11.22 11.15 8.74
C GLU A 19 -9.71 11.31 8.71
N GLN A 20 -8.99 10.20 8.88
CA GLN A 20 -7.54 10.17 8.81
C GLN A 20 -7.09 9.58 7.50
N HIS A 21 -5.89 9.94 7.09
CA HIS A 21 -5.28 9.43 5.86
C HIS A 21 -3.97 8.75 6.15
N ASP A 22 -3.60 7.82 5.29
CA ASP A 22 -2.33 7.12 5.35
C ASP A 22 -1.83 6.90 3.93
N VAL A 23 -0.53 6.83 3.77
CA VAL A 23 0.11 6.56 2.49
C VAL A 23 0.87 5.26 2.61
N ARG A 24 0.65 4.36 1.66
CA ARG A 24 1.25 3.02 1.71
C ARG A 24 1.82 2.61 0.36
N TRP A 25 2.95 1.93 0.42
CA TRP A 25 3.47 1.16 -0.70
C TRP A 25 2.86 -0.24 -0.63
N VAL A 26 2.43 -0.77 -1.76
CA VAL A 26 1.90 -2.14 -1.79
C VAL A 26 2.17 -2.76 -3.15
N ILE A 27 2.32 -4.08 -3.17
CA ILE A 27 2.62 -4.82 -4.38
C ILE A 27 1.50 -5.81 -4.67
N GLY A 28 1.08 -5.90 -5.93
CA GLY A 28 0.08 -6.85 -6.38
C GLY A 28 -0.06 -6.81 -7.89
N GLU A 29 -0.84 -7.72 -8.44
CA GLU A 29 -1.12 -7.74 -9.88
C GLU A 29 -2.08 -6.63 -10.28
N SER A 30 -2.98 -6.26 -9.37
CA SER A 30 -3.94 -5.19 -9.56
C SER A 30 -4.16 -4.49 -8.23
N ILE A 31 -4.76 -3.30 -8.27
CA ILE A 31 -5.08 -2.58 -7.03
C ILE A 31 -6.08 -3.37 -6.18
N GLU A 32 -7.05 -4.03 -6.80
CA GLU A 32 -8.06 -4.81 -6.09
C GLU A 32 -7.42 -5.94 -5.28
N GLU A 33 -6.39 -6.55 -5.82
CA GLU A 33 -5.67 -7.64 -5.15
C GLU A 33 -4.95 -7.16 -3.88
N THR A 34 -4.62 -5.88 -3.80
CA THR A 34 -3.91 -5.31 -2.65
C THR A 34 -4.83 -4.95 -1.49
N ILE A 35 -6.14 -4.91 -1.71
CA ILE A 35 -7.09 -4.44 -0.70
C ILE A 35 -7.04 -5.23 0.61
N PRO A 36 -6.96 -6.58 0.61
CA PRO A 36 -6.85 -7.31 1.87
C PRO A 36 -5.63 -6.89 2.70
N THR A 37 -4.49 -6.70 2.05
CA THR A 37 -3.27 -6.26 2.71
C THR A 37 -3.45 -4.86 3.30
N LEU A 38 -4.01 -3.95 2.52
CA LEU A 38 -4.24 -2.57 2.97
C LEU A 38 -5.19 -2.52 4.16
N LYS A 39 -6.26 -3.30 4.13
CA LYS A 39 -7.21 -3.38 5.24
C LYS A 39 -6.57 -3.94 6.50
N ASN A 40 -5.72 -4.94 6.34
CA ASN A 40 -5.07 -5.59 7.46
C ASN A 40 -4.05 -4.69 8.16
N GLU A 41 -3.42 -3.80 7.40
CA GLU A 41 -2.40 -2.90 7.91
C GLU A 41 -2.92 -1.51 8.26
N TRP A 42 -4.19 -1.24 8.02
CA TRP A 42 -4.79 0.06 8.31
C TRP A 42 -4.81 0.35 9.81
N ILE A 43 -4.41 1.56 10.17
CA ILE A 43 -4.33 2.00 11.58
C ILE A 43 -5.67 2.22 12.25
N GLY A 44 -6.75 2.28 11.48
CA GLY A 44 -8.08 2.60 11.97
C GLY A 44 -9.07 1.46 11.82
N LEU A 45 -10.33 1.83 11.75
CA LEU A 45 -11.42 0.88 11.59
C LEU A 45 -11.49 0.40 10.15
N ARG A 46 -11.61 -0.91 9.97
CA ARG A 46 -11.71 -1.48 8.62
C ARG A 46 -13.00 -1.06 7.92
N SER A 47 -14.05 -0.86 8.69
CA SER A 47 -15.31 -0.36 8.17
C SER A 47 -15.14 1.08 7.71
N GLY A 48 -15.52 1.35 6.48
CA GLY A 48 -15.40 2.68 5.92
C GLY A 48 -14.02 3.03 5.38
N LEU A 49 -13.04 2.11 5.47
CA LEU A 49 -11.76 2.32 4.82
C LEU A 49 -11.95 2.37 3.31
N HIS A 50 -11.35 3.35 2.68
CA HIS A 50 -11.44 3.49 1.22
C HIS A 50 -10.12 3.97 0.65
N ILE A 51 -9.95 3.74 -0.64
CA ILE A 51 -8.80 4.23 -1.39
C ILE A 51 -9.19 5.57 -1.99
N ASP A 52 -8.47 6.64 -1.59
CA ASP A 52 -8.68 7.96 -2.14
C ASP A 52 -8.02 8.11 -3.51
N SER A 53 -6.84 7.57 -3.63
CA SER A 53 -6.12 7.56 -4.90
C SER A 53 -5.04 6.50 -4.87
N TYR A 54 -4.60 6.09 -6.03
CA TYR A 54 -3.46 5.20 -6.15
C TYR A 54 -2.75 5.45 -7.46
N ARG A 55 -1.50 5.00 -7.52
CA ARG A 55 -0.70 5.13 -8.73
C ARG A 55 0.18 3.89 -8.88
N TRP A 56 0.17 3.34 -10.09
CA TRP A 56 1.11 2.30 -10.47
C TRP A 56 2.44 2.98 -10.79
N ILE A 57 3.48 2.66 -10.03
CA ILE A 57 4.80 3.25 -10.17
C ILE A 57 5.57 2.46 -11.23
N LYS A 58 5.64 3.01 -12.43
CA LYS A 58 6.34 2.38 -13.58
C LYS A 58 7.72 2.96 -13.79
N ARG A 59 7.90 4.23 -13.46
CA ARG A 59 9.13 4.97 -13.75
C ARG A 59 9.38 6.02 -12.68
N ILE A 60 10.64 6.16 -12.31
CA ILE A 60 11.07 7.23 -11.39
C ILE A 60 12.38 7.80 -11.94
N ASP A 61 12.42 9.10 -12.14
CA ASP A 61 13.62 9.81 -12.61
C ASP A 61 14.20 9.19 -13.87
N GLY A 62 13.33 8.84 -14.82
CA GLY A 62 13.73 8.23 -16.08
C GLY A 62 14.08 6.76 -16.01
N HIS A 63 13.98 6.14 -14.85
CA HIS A 63 14.32 4.73 -14.66
C HIS A 63 13.08 3.87 -14.55
N ARG A 64 13.10 2.71 -15.19
CA ARG A 64 12.04 1.73 -15.05
C ARG A 64 12.11 1.08 -13.67
N VAL A 65 10.94 0.96 -13.04
CA VAL A 65 10.82 0.28 -11.75
C VAL A 65 10.25 -1.12 -11.99
N THR A 66 10.92 -2.13 -11.48
CA THR A 66 10.46 -3.51 -11.58
C THR A 66 10.40 -4.14 -10.20
N VAL A 67 9.47 -5.09 -10.05
CA VAL A 67 9.29 -5.83 -8.80
C VAL A 67 9.92 -7.21 -8.95
N ILE A 68 10.80 -7.56 -8.04
CA ILE A 68 11.52 -8.84 -8.04
C ILE A 68 11.26 -9.54 -6.71
N ASP A 69 10.83 -10.79 -6.78
CA ASP A 69 10.63 -11.59 -5.57
C ASP A 69 11.96 -11.89 -4.91
N THR A 70 11.97 -11.84 -3.60
CA THR A 70 13.15 -12.21 -2.81
C THR A 70 12.93 -13.56 -2.13
N PRO A 71 14.02 -14.28 -1.81
CA PRO A 71 13.89 -15.53 -1.06
C PRO A 71 13.20 -15.32 0.28
N PRO A 72 12.42 -16.29 0.77
CA PRO A 72 11.74 -16.15 2.07
C PRO A 72 12.67 -15.79 3.23
N SER A 73 13.91 -16.22 3.18
CA SER A 73 14.90 -15.92 4.21
C SER A 73 15.29 -14.44 4.26
N GLN A 74 14.99 -13.67 3.24
CA GLN A 74 15.33 -12.25 3.15
C GLN A 74 14.12 -11.32 3.19
N LYS A 75 12.92 -11.88 3.30
CA LYS A 75 11.69 -11.08 3.16
C LYS A 75 11.49 -10.01 4.22
N THR A 76 12.11 -10.14 5.37
CA THR A 76 11.92 -9.19 6.47
C THR A 76 13.14 -8.32 6.77
N GLU A 77 14.28 -8.58 6.13
CA GLU A 77 15.53 -7.92 6.50
C GLU A 77 15.55 -6.42 6.18
N ASP A 78 15.10 -6.04 4.99
CA ASP A 78 15.18 -4.65 4.54
C ASP A 78 13.82 -4.07 4.27
N GLU A 79 12.79 -4.58 4.93
CA GLU A 79 11.44 -4.14 4.66
C GLU A 79 11.21 -2.71 5.11
N GLN A 80 10.71 -1.87 4.19
CA GLN A 80 10.42 -0.47 4.43
C GLN A 80 8.92 -0.23 4.47
N ARG A 81 8.48 0.60 5.41
CA ARG A 81 7.10 1.07 5.48
C ARG A 81 7.09 2.58 5.58
N LEU A 82 6.08 3.17 5.00
CA LEU A 82 5.89 4.62 5.08
C LEU A 82 5.32 5.03 6.43
#